data_cb89d6e560e999f28f0e2661b9d659c0
#
_entry.id   cb89d6e560e999f28f0e2661b9d659c0
#
_cell.length_a   1.000
_cell.length_b   1.000
_cell.length_c   1.000
_cell.angle_alpha   90.00
_cell.angle_beta   90.00
_cell.angle_gamma   90.00
#
_symmetry.space_group_name_H-M   'P 1'
#
loop_
_entity.id
_entity.type
_entity.pdbx_description
1 polymer ?
#
loop_
_entity_poly.entity_id
_entity_poly.type
_entity_poly.pdbx_seq_one_letter_code
_entity_poly.pdbx_strand_id
1 'polypeptide(L)'
;IVGPNGSGKSNILDAILWVLGEQSYKSIRAKDSSDVIFSGGKNRKAKSIAEVSLHIDNSDRYLDIDFTDLKITRRIYRSGENEYLVNNRKIRLKDINNLFMDTGIGKQAYSIIGQGRVEKIISSTPKELKELIEEAAGVKKAKHEKEESVKKLNDIQSEVEKIEYVENDLVSRVSILKGQSDKAKLYKTLTRKID
;
A
#
# COMPACT_ATOMS: atom_id res chain seq x y z
N ILE A 1 -1.48 1.90 -32.42
CA ILE A 1 -2.25 3.15 -32.45
C ILE A 1 -1.43 4.19 -33.18
N VAL A 2 -1.97 4.74 -34.28
CA VAL A 2 -1.34 5.76 -35.11
C VAL A 2 -2.20 7.02 -35.15
N GLY A 3 -1.60 8.18 -35.36
CA GLY A 3 -2.30 9.46 -35.45
C GLY A 3 -1.33 10.66 -35.44
N PRO A 4 -1.78 11.86 -35.80
CA PRO A 4 -0.94 13.07 -35.78
C PRO A 4 -0.49 13.46 -34.39
N ASN A 5 0.46 14.41 -34.29
CA ASN A 5 0.86 14.97 -33.03
C ASN A 5 -0.30 15.68 -32.32
N GLY A 6 -0.45 15.54 -31.01
CA GLY A 6 -1.57 16.11 -30.25
C GLY A 6 -2.88 15.29 -30.28
N SER A 7 -2.93 14.15 -30.98
CA SER A 7 -4.14 13.30 -31.04
C SER A 7 -4.43 12.46 -29.77
N GLY A 8 -3.60 12.57 -28.74
CA GLY A 8 -3.81 11.87 -27.48
C GLY A 8 -3.21 10.45 -27.40
N LYS A 9 -2.37 10.02 -28.34
CA LYS A 9 -1.73 8.70 -28.33
C LYS A 9 -1.03 8.39 -26.99
N SER A 10 -0.24 9.34 -26.51
CA SER A 10 0.48 9.18 -25.25
C SER A 10 -0.44 9.23 -24.01
N ASN A 11 -1.61 9.85 -24.13
CA ASN A 11 -2.58 9.87 -23.02
C ASN A 11 -3.17 8.48 -22.74
N ILE A 12 -3.22 7.60 -23.75
CA ILE A 12 -3.64 6.21 -23.54
C ILE A 12 -2.64 5.48 -22.64
N LEU A 13 -1.35 5.66 -22.91
CA LEU A 13 -0.30 5.09 -22.06
C LEU A 13 -0.36 5.65 -20.64
N ASP A 14 -0.54 6.98 -20.51
CA ASP A 14 -0.67 7.63 -19.21
C ASP A 14 -1.88 7.10 -18.42
N ALA A 15 -3.01 6.86 -19.11
CA ALA A 15 -4.20 6.30 -18.49
C ALA A 15 -3.97 4.87 -17.98
N ILE A 16 -3.24 4.04 -18.76
CA ILE A 16 -2.86 2.69 -18.32
C ILE A 16 -1.97 2.74 -17.07
N LEU A 17 -0.91 3.55 -17.09
CA LEU A 17 -0.02 3.73 -15.94
C LEU A 17 -0.80 4.25 -14.72
N TRP A 18 -1.72 5.17 -14.94
CA TRP A 18 -2.53 5.76 -13.89
C TRP A 18 -3.43 4.73 -13.20
N VAL A 19 -4.15 3.90 -13.94
CA VAL A 19 -5.02 2.87 -13.36
C VAL A 19 -4.23 1.76 -12.66
N LEU A 20 -3.00 1.48 -13.11
CA LEU A 20 -2.08 0.53 -12.48
C LEU A 20 -1.39 1.05 -11.19
N GLY A 21 -1.75 2.25 -10.74
CA GLY A 21 -1.30 2.77 -9.46
C GLY A 21 -0.22 3.85 -9.50
N GLU A 22 0.13 4.39 -10.70
CA GLU A 22 1.03 5.55 -10.77
C GLU A 22 0.44 6.75 -10.00
N GLN A 23 1.20 7.26 -9.03
CA GLN A 23 0.80 8.39 -8.21
C GLN A 23 1.47 9.70 -8.62
N SER A 24 2.60 9.59 -9.33
CA SER A 24 3.32 10.78 -9.78
C SER A 24 2.57 11.44 -10.93
N TYR A 25 1.96 12.58 -10.66
CA TYR A 25 1.33 13.39 -11.71
C TYR A 25 2.32 13.79 -12.81
N LYS A 26 3.60 14.00 -12.46
CA LYS A 26 4.66 14.27 -13.45
C LYS A 26 4.85 13.12 -14.43
N SER A 27 4.72 11.87 -13.98
CA SER A 27 4.87 10.68 -14.83
C SER A 27 3.75 10.57 -15.87
N ILE A 28 2.57 11.10 -15.58
CA ILE A 28 1.43 11.18 -16.48
C ILE A 28 1.23 12.60 -17.07
N ARG A 29 2.25 13.44 -17.00
CA ARG A 29 2.29 14.80 -17.56
C ARG A 29 1.19 15.73 -17.05
N ALA A 30 0.67 15.48 -15.83
CA ALA A 30 -0.25 16.35 -15.12
C ALA A 30 0.51 17.18 -14.04
N LYS A 31 0.00 18.33 -13.68
CA LYS A 31 0.56 19.14 -12.59
C LYS A 31 0.03 18.69 -11.24
N ASP A 32 -1.26 18.42 -11.19
CA ASP A 32 -1.97 17.97 -10.00
C ASP A 32 -3.13 17.01 -10.35
N SER A 33 -3.90 16.65 -9.34
CA SER A 33 -5.04 15.73 -9.49
C SER A 33 -6.16 16.28 -10.37
N SER A 34 -6.34 17.59 -10.41
CA SER A 34 -7.41 18.25 -11.16
C SER A 34 -7.15 18.24 -12.66
N ASP A 35 -5.88 18.22 -13.07
CA ASP A 35 -5.47 18.19 -14.49
C ASP A 35 -5.84 16.87 -15.19
N VAL A 36 -6.05 15.80 -14.44
CA VAL A 36 -6.53 14.52 -14.98
C VAL A 36 -7.99 14.61 -15.41
N ILE A 37 -8.75 15.55 -14.84
CA ILE A 37 -10.18 15.72 -15.10
C ILE A 37 -10.36 16.76 -16.19
N PHE A 38 -11.14 16.43 -17.23
CA PHE A 38 -11.41 17.33 -18.34
C PHE A 38 -12.00 18.66 -17.85
N SER A 39 -11.28 19.75 -18.07
CA SER A 39 -11.61 21.11 -17.62
C SER A 39 -12.62 21.85 -18.51
N GLY A 40 -13.06 21.20 -19.61
CA GLY A 40 -13.97 21.80 -20.58
C GLY A 40 -13.26 22.38 -21.80
N GLY A 41 -14.03 22.82 -22.76
CA GLY A 41 -13.57 23.43 -24.01
C GLY A 41 -14.69 24.21 -24.66
N LYS A 42 -14.44 24.76 -25.87
CA LYS A 42 -15.43 25.60 -26.59
C LYS A 42 -16.82 24.95 -26.72
N ASN A 43 -16.86 23.61 -26.94
CA ASN A 43 -18.11 22.89 -27.25
C ASN A 43 -18.45 21.81 -26.21
N ARG A 44 -17.68 21.67 -25.10
CA ARG A 44 -17.89 20.65 -24.09
C ARG A 44 -17.74 21.24 -22.70
N LYS A 45 -18.68 20.93 -21.80
CA LYS A 45 -18.63 21.35 -20.40
C LYS A 45 -17.55 20.56 -19.65
N ALA A 46 -16.97 21.20 -18.65
CA ALA A 46 -16.08 20.55 -17.68
C ALA A 46 -16.75 19.31 -17.07
N LYS A 47 -15.95 18.30 -16.72
CA LYS A 47 -16.40 17.09 -16.02
C LYS A 47 -16.05 17.20 -14.55
N SER A 48 -16.77 16.46 -13.70
CA SER A 48 -16.52 16.38 -12.25
C SER A 48 -15.67 15.18 -11.86
N ILE A 49 -15.48 14.25 -12.78
CA ILE A 49 -14.81 12.95 -12.54
C ILE A 49 -13.96 12.56 -13.75
N ALA A 50 -12.83 11.91 -13.49
CA ALA A 50 -12.12 11.11 -14.48
C ALA A 50 -12.10 9.65 -14.01
N GLU A 51 -12.33 8.74 -14.94
CA GLU A 51 -12.35 7.30 -14.68
C GLU A 51 -11.60 6.57 -15.78
N VAL A 52 -10.78 5.61 -15.37
CA VAL A 52 -10.13 4.64 -16.27
C VAL A 52 -10.42 3.25 -15.74
N SER A 53 -10.87 2.37 -16.64
CA SER A 53 -11.07 0.95 -16.35
C SER A 53 -10.20 0.12 -17.30
N LEU A 54 -9.47 -0.83 -16.70
CA LEU A 54 -8.67 -1.83 -17.40
C LEU A 54 -9.35 -3.18 -17.23
N HIS A 55 -9.63 -3.87 -18.32
CA HIS A 55 -10.13 -5.23 -18.30
C HIS A 55 -8.97 -6.18 -18.62
N ILE A 56 -8.78 -7.17 -17.79
CA ILE A 56 -7.71 -8.16 -17.88
C ILE A 56 -8.35 -9.54 -17.89
N ASP A 57 -8.03 -10.33 -18.91
CA ASP A 57 -8.30 -11.75 -18.93
C ASP A 57 -7.25 -12.47 -18.07
N ASN A 58 -7.70 -13.14 -17.04
CA ASN A 58 -6.89 -13.92 -16.09
C ASN A 58 -7.29 -15.42 -16.15
N SER A 59 -7.70 -15.89 -17.31
CA SER A 59 -8.10 -17.28 -17.51
C SER A 59 -6.94 -18.26 -17.25
N ASP A 60 -5.71 -17.81 -17.47
CA ASP A 60 -4.47 -18.52 -17.20
C ASP A 60 -4.02 -18.47 -15.72
N ARG A 61 -4.78 -17.74 -14.86
CA ARG A 61 -4.45 -17.57 -13.44
C ARG A 61 -3.06 -16.94 -13.18
N TYR A 62 -2.59 -16.12 -14.11
CA TYR A 62 -1.31 -15.43 -13.97
C TYR A 62 -1.29 -14.45 -12.79
N LEU A 63 -2.40 -13.77 -12.55
CA LEU A 63 -2.61 -12.97 -11.34
C LEU A 63 -3.17 -13.86 -10.24
N ASP A 64 -2.57 -13.78 -9.05
CA ASP A 64 -2.96 -14.54 -7.85
C ASP A 64 -4.27 -14.01 -7.25
N ILE A 65 -5.36 -14.22 -8.00
CA ILE A 65 -6.73 -13.84 -7.64
C ILE A 65 -7.74 -14.81 -8.26
N ASP A 66 -8.82 -15.11 -7.55
CA ASP A 66 -9.82 -16.11 -7.96
C ASP A 66 -10.78 -15.67 -9.07
N PHE A 67 -10.51 -14.59 -9.76
CA PHE A 67 -11.33 -14.11 -10.87
C PHE A 67 -10.66 -14.40 -12.21
N THR A 68 -11.42 -14.94 -13.17
CA THR A 68 -10.99 -15.10 -14.58
C THR A 68 -11.07 -13.79 -15.35
N ASP A 69 -12.07 -12.95 -15.05
CA ASP A 69 -12.23 -11.62 -15.62
C ASP A 69 -12.00 -10.56 -14.54
N LEU A 70 -11.00 -9.74 -14.74
CA LEU A 70 -10.62 -8.70 -13.79
C LEU A 70 -10.84 -7.33 -14.38
N LYS A 71 -11.75 -6.56 -13.77
CA LYS A 71 -11.94 -5.14 -14.09
C LYS A 71 -11.34 -4.28 -12.99
N ILE A 72 -10.25 -3.60 -13.32
CA ILE A 72 -9.61 -2.65 -12.42
C ILE A 72 -10.02 -1.25 -12.83
N THR A 73 -10.54 -0.48 -11.88
CA THR A 73 -11.00 0.89 -12.14
C THR A 73 -10.36 1.85 -11.16
N ARG A 74 -9.86 2.96 -11.67
CA ARG A 74 -9.48 4.11 -10.86
C ARG A 74 -10.37 5.29 -11.22
N ARG A 75 -10.84 5.98 -10.18
CA ARG A 75 -11.64 7.21 -10.28
C ARG A 75 -10.99 8.32 -9.50
N ILE A 76 -11.09 9.53 -10.02
CA ILE A 76 -10.73 10.73 -9.29
C ILE A 76 -11.86 11.76 -9.44
N TYR A 77 -12.20 12.39 -8.34
CA TYR A 77 -13.21 13.45 -8.27
C TYR A 77 -12.54 14.81 -8.15
N ARG A 78 -13.25 15.89 -8.53
CA ARG A 78 -12.74 17.26 -8.34
C ARG A 78 -12.52 17.62 -6.88
N SER A 79 -13.16 16.92 -5.94
CA SER A 79 -12.89 17.02 -4.50
C SER A 79 -11.48 16.56 -4.10
N GLY A 80 -10.76 15.90 -5.01
CA GLY A 80 -9.45 15.27 -4.74
C GLY A 80 -9.57 13.81 -4.26
N GLU A 81 -10.78 13.31 -4.04
CA GLU A 81 -11.00 11.92 -3.65
C GLU A 81 -10.59 10.97 -4.77
N ASN A 82 -9.81 9.94 -4.42
CA ASN A 82 -9.38 8.88 -5.31
C ASN A 82 -9.98 7.55 -4.88
N GLU A 83 -10.55 6.82 -5.82
CA GLU A 83 -11.09 5.49 -5.60
C GLU A 83 -10.40 4.46 -6.49
N TYR A 84 -10.10 3.31 -5.89
CA TYR A 84 -9.64 2.12 -6.62
C TYR A 84 -10.67 1.02 -6.45
N LEU A 85 -11.05 0.37 -7.53
CA LEU A 85 -12.02 -0.71 -7.52
C LEU A 85 -11.48 -1.92 -8.30
N VAL A 86 -11.75 -3.11 -7.78
CA VAL A 86 -11.58 -4.39 -8.49
C VAL A 86 -12.95 -5.05 -8.55
N ASN A 87 -13.42 -5.36 -9.76
CA ASN A 87 -14.75 -5.90 -10.00
C ASN A 87 -15.85 -5.13 -9.22
N ASN A 88 -15.78 -3.79 -9.28
CA ASN A 88 -16.67 -2.83 -8.61
C ASN A 88 -16.59 -2.81 -7.06
N ARG A 89 -15.66 -3.54 -6.43
CA ARG A 89 -15.41 -3.45 -4.99
C ARG A 89 -14.27 -2.48 -4.71
N LYS A 90 -14.48 -1.55 -3.78
CA LYS A 90 -13.42 -0.62 -3.36
C LYS A 90 -12.29 -1.39 -2.67
N ILE A 91 -11.07 -1.08 -3.08
CA ILE A 91 -9.84 -1.62 -2.49
C ILE A 91 -8.81 -0.50 -2.28
N ARG A 92 -7.76 -0.79 -1.54
CA ARG A 92 -6.68 0.16 -1.30
C ARG A 92 -5.66 0.12 -2.43
N LEU A 93 -4.98 1.24 -2.66
CA LEU A 93 -3.86 1.30 -3.61
C LEU A 93 -2.78 0.24 -3.32
N LYS A 94 -2.52 -0.05 -2.02
CA LYS A 94 -1.57 -1.09 -1.62
C LYS A 94 -1.96 -2.45 -2.20
N ASP A 95 -3.25 -2.77 -2.21
CA ASP A 95 -3.76 -4.05 -2.69
C ASP A 95 -3.61 -4.15 -4.23
N ILE A 96 -3.80 -3.03 -4.97
CA ILE A 96 -3.47 -2.94 -6.42
C ILE A 96 -1.98 -3.18 -6.65
N ASN A 97 -1.11 -2.49 -5.90
CA ASN A 97 0.33 -2.65 -6.07
C ASN A 97 0.78 -4.08 -5.79
N ASN A 98 0.24 -4.73 -4.75
CA ASN A 98 0.53 -6.11 -4.42
C ASN A 98 0.05 -7.09 -5.52
N LEU A 99 -1.13 -6.82 -6.11
CA LEU A 99 -1.68 -7.64 -7.19
C LEU A 99 -0.77 -7.66 -8.42
N PHE A 100 -0.14 -6.52 -8.74
CA PHE A 100 0.73 -6.40 -9.91
C PHE A 100 2.22 -6.57 -9.58
N MET A 101 2.59 -6.76 -8.33
CA MET A 101 3.99 -6.99 -7.96
C MET A 101 4.49 -8.29 -8.60
N ASP A 102 5.67 -8.24 -9.18
CA ASP A 102 6.33 -9.36 -9.89
C ASP A 102 5.63 -9.84 -11.18
N THR A 103 4.55 -9.18 -11.60
CA THR A 103 3.88 -9.51 -12.88
C THR A 103 4.49 -8.79 -14.08
N GLY A 104 5.40 -7.86 -13.85
CA GLY A 104 5.95 -7.01 -14.90
C GLY A 104 4.96 -5.97 -15.44
N ILE A 105 3.72 -5.90 -14.92
CA ILE A 105 2.66 -4.98 -15.39
C ILE A 105 2.47 -3.79 -14.44
N GLY A 106 3.06 -3.80 -13.25
CA GLY A 106 2.86 -2.78 -12.21
C GLY A 106 3.48 -1.41 -12.52
N LYS A 107 3.46 -0.53 -11.52
CA LYS A 107 3.91 0.87 -11.59
C LYS A 107 5.35 1.05 -12.11
N GLN A 108 6.26 0.14 -11.75
CA GLN A 108 7.66 0.15 -12.19
C GLN A 108 7.93 -0.85 -13.32
N ALA A 109 6.86 -1.39 -13.91
CA ALA A 109 6.90 -2.44 -14.89
C ALA A 109 7.88 -2.16 -16.04
N TYR A 110 8.71 -3.12 -16.33
CA TYR A 110 9.58 -3.12 -17.52
C TYR A 110 8.79 -3.40 -18.80
N SER A 111 7.55 -3.92 -18.72
CA SER A 111 6.67 -4.20 -19.85
C SER A 111 6.02 -2.95 -20.44
N ILE A 112 5.99 -1.83 -19.71
CA ILE A 112 5.43 -0.55 -20.18
C ILE A 112 6.56 0.46 -20.35
N ILE A 113 6.99 0.64 -21.59
CA ILE A 113 8.09 1.55 -21.94
C ILE A 113 7.50 2.85 -22.50
N GLY A 114 7.39 3.87 -21.64
CA GLY A 114 7.04 5.23 -22.03
C GLY A 114 8.21 6.01 -22.61
N GLN A 115 7.90 7.17 -23.18
CA GLN A 115 8.92 8.09 -23.72
C GLN A 115 9.93 8.50 -22.63
N GLY A 116 11.21 8.44 -22.93
CA GLY A 116 12.29 8.78 -22.00
C GLY A 116 12.58 7.72 -20.92
N ARG A 117 11.88 6.57 -20.94
CA ARG A 117 12.11 5.53 -19.96
C ARG A 117 13.41 4.76 -20.20
N VAL A 118 13.78 4.55 -21.44
CA VAL A 118 15.04 3.88 -21.81
C VAL A 118 16.24 4.71 -21.34
N GLU A 119 16.24 6.01 -21.60
CA GLU A 119 17.27 6.93 -21.14
C GLU A 119 17.37 6.96 -19.61
N LYS A 120 16.21 6.91 -18.95
CA LYS A 120 16.16 6.86 -17.48
C LYS A 120 16.75 5.55 -16.95
N ILE A 121 16.50 4.41 -17.59
CA ILE A 121 17.09 3.13 -17.20
C ILE A 121 18.61 3.14 -17.39
N ILE A 122 19.10 3.67 -18.52
CA ILE A 122 20.55 3.78 -18.81
C ILE A 122 21.25 4.70 -17.80
N SER A 123 20.58 5.76 -17.36
CA SER A 123 21.10 6.72 -16.36
C SER A 123 20.77 6.36 -14.91
N SER A 124 20.16 5.21 -14.67
CA SER A 124 19.74 4.78 -13.33
C SER A 124 20.94 4.51 -12.42
N THR A 125 20.77 4.80 -11.16
CA THR A 125 21.73 4.43 -10.11
C THR A 125 21.80 2.91 -9.94
N PRO A 126 22.92 2.35 -9.43
CA PRO A 126 23.03 0.91 -9.16
C PRO A 126 21.91 0.37 -8.28
N LYS A 127 21.37 1.19 -7.38
CA LYS A 127 20.23 0.82 -6.51
C LYS A 127 18.94 0.67 -7.31
N GLU A 128 18.63 1.63 -8.18
CA GLU A 128 17.44 1.59 -9.04
C GLU A 128 17.52 0.43 -10.04
N LEU A 129 18.71 0.17 -10.59
CA LEU A 129 18.93 -0.96 -11.49
C LEU A 129 18.74 -2.30 -10.76
N LYS A 130 19.23 -2.41 -9.53
CA LYS A 130 18.98 -3.59 -8.68
C LYS A 130 17.49 -3.82 -8.45
N GLU A 131 16.71 -2.77 -8.14
CA GLU A 131 15.27 -2.87 -7.95
C GLU A 131 14.55 -3.37 -9.22
N LEU A 132 14.98 -2.92 -10.40
CA LEU A 132 14.45 -3.39 -11.68
C LEU A 132 14.78 -4.87 -11.93
N ILE A 133 15.98 -5.31 -11.58
CA ILE A 133 16.40 -6.71 -11.71
C ILE A 133 15.61 -7.60 -10.73
N GLU A 134 15.44 -7.17 -9.48
CA GLU A 134 14.65 -7.87 -8.47
C GLU A 134 13.19 -8.03 -8.91
N GLU A 135 12.61 -7.02 -9.56
CA GLU A 135 11.27 -7.09 -10.12
C GLU A 135 11.17 -8.05 -11.31
N ALA A 136 12.13 -7.95 -12.25
CA ALA A 136 12.18 -8.86 -13.39
C ALA A 136 12.42 -10.33 -12.99
N ALA A 137 13.11 -10.56 -11.87
CA ALA A 137 13.34 -11.88 -11.30
C ALA A 137 12.16 -12.42 -10.47
N GLY A 138 11.08 -11.63 -10.27
CA GLY A 138 9.91 -12.04 -9.50
C GLY A 138 10.17 -12.23 -7.99
N VAL A 139 11.16 -11.55 -7.43
CA VAL A 139 11.51 -11.70 -5.99
C VAL A 139 11.09 -10.51 -5.13
N LYS A 140 10.54 -9.47 -5.74
CA LYS A 140 10.21 -8.22 -5.06
C LYS A 140 9.04 -8.38 -4.08
N LYS A 141 8.03 -9.19 -4.43
CA LYS A 141 6.88 -9.51 -3.57
C LYS A 141 7.34 -10.22 -2.30
N ALA A 142 8.10 -11.31 -2.44
CA ALA A 142 8.61 -12.08 -1.32
C ALA A 142 9.51 -11.23 -0.40
N LYS A 143 10.34 -10.36 -0.96
CA LYS A 143 11.18 -9.43 -0.19
C LYS A 143 10.33 -8.43 0.60
N HIS A 144 9.30 -7.85 -0.02
CA HIS A 144 8.40 -6.90 0.62
C HIS A 144 7.60 -7.56 1.76
N GLU A 145 7.06 -8.76 1.54
CA GLU A 145 6.35 -9.54 2.56
C GLU A 145 7.26 -9.90 3.74
N LYS A 146 8.52 -10.25 3.46
CA LYS A 146 9.52 -10.47 4.50
C LYS A 146 9.78 -9.21 5.33
N GLU A 147 10.01 -8.07 4.69
CA GLU A 147 10.27 -6.80 5.37
C GLU A 147 9.07 -6.37 6.24
N GLU A 148 7.83 -6.52 5.75
CA GLU A 148 6.62 -6.26 6.53
C GLU A 148 6.49 -7.21 7.72
N SER A 149 6.81 -8.49 7.54
CA SER A 149 6.74 -9.50 8.60
C SER A 149 7.78 -9.21 9.69
N VAL A 150 9.01 -8.88 9.31
CA VAL A 150 10.08 -8.48 10.25
C VAL A 150 9.67 -7.23 11.04
N LYS A 151 9.09 -6.24 10.35
CA LYS A 151 8.59 -5.03 11.05
C LYS A 151 7.52 -5.38 12.08
N LYS A 152 6.53 -6.20 11.71
CA LYS A 152 5.48 -6.64 12.65
C LYS A 152 6.06 -7.41 13.83
N LEU A 153 7.07 -8.27 13.61
CA LEU A 153 7.74 -8.99 14.70
C LEU A 153 8.42 -8.03 15.67
N ASN A 154 9.14 -7.03 15.17
CA ASN A 154 9.79 -6.02 16.02
C ASN A 154 8.76 -5.20 16.82
N ASP A 155 7.63 -4.82 16.22
CA ASP A 155 6.56 -4.10 16.89
C ASP A 155 5.96 -4.97 18.03
N ILE A 156 5.66 -6.24 17.76
CA ILE A 156 5.15 -7.20 18.76
C ILE A 156 6.18 -7.42 19.87
N GLN A 157 7.46 -7.59 19.55
CA GLN A 157 8.52 -7.75 20.54
C GLN A 157 8.56 -6.57 21.53
N SER A 158 8.46 -5.36 21.00
CA SER A 158 8.39 -4.14 21.83
C SER A 158 7.15 -4.09 22.74
N GLU A 159 6.00 -4.62 22.27
CA GLU A 159 4.79 -4.73 23.09
C GLU A 159 4.94 -5.78 24.19
N VAL A 160 5.53 -6.93 23.89
CA VAL A 160 5.83 -7.98 24.87
C VAL A 160 6.72 -7.45 25.99
N GLU A 161 7.81 -6.75 25.67
CA GLU A 161 8.72 -6.14 26.65
C GLU A 161 7.98 -5.16 27.59
N LYS A 162 7.03 -4.38 27.07
CA LYS A 162 6.20 -3.49 27.90
C LYS A 162 5.29 -4.26 28.86
N ILE A 163 4.69 -5.35 28.38
CA ILE A 163 3.81 -6.20 29.19
C ILE A 163 4.61 -6.89 30.30
N GLU A 164 5.78 -7.42 29.98
CA GLU A 164 6.69 -8.04 30.98
C GLU A 164 7.13 -7.05 32.06
N TYR A 165 7.39 -5.78 31.65
CA TYR A 165 7.69 -4.74 32.62
C TYR A 165 6.53 -4.50 33.59
N VAL A 166 5.29 -4.38 33.08
CA VAL A 166 4.08 -4.18 33.90
C VAL A 166 3.82 -5.40 34.79
N GLU A 167 4.01 -6.61 34.29
CA GLU A 167 3.86 -7.85 35.05
C GLU A 167 4.81 -7.87 36.24
N ASN A 168 6.09 -7.58 36.02
CA ASN A 168 7.09 -7.55 37.07
C ASN A 168 6.78 -6.49 38.15
N ASP A 169 6.30 -5.30 37.76
CA ASP A 169 5.86 -4.27 38.71
C ASP A 169 4.66 -4.76 39.56
N LEU A 170 3.67 -5.38 38.91
CA LEU A 170 2.51 -5.94 39.64
C LEU A 170 2.89 -7.06 40.57
N VAL A 171 3.76 -7.97 40.16
CA VAL A 171 4.27 -9.07 41.03
C VAL A 171 4.95 -8.49 42.27
N SER A 172 5.79 -7.48 42.09
CA SER A 172 6.45 -6.77 43.20
C SER A 172 5.45 -6.15 44.17
N ARG A 173 4.44 -5.43 43.62
CA ARG A 173 3.39 -4.80 44.48
C ARG A 173 2.57 -5.83 45.22
N VAL A 174 2.18 -6.92 44.57
CA VAL A 174 1.45 -8.03 45.21
C VAL A 174 2.26 -8.63 46.35
N SER A 175 3.56 -8.84 46.19
CA SER A 175 4.46 -9.35 47.22
C SER A 175 4.50 -8.43 48.46
N ILE A 176 4.65 -7.11 48.22
CA ILE A 176 4.65 -6.11 49.31
C ILE A 176 3.30 -6.09 50.03
N LEU A 177 2.19 -6.04 49.30
CA LEU A 177 0.84 -6.03 49.89
C LEU A 177 0.54 -7.30 50.68
N LYS A 178 0.98 -8.46 50.21
CA LYS A 178 0.86 -9.73 50.95
C LYS A 178 1.58 -9.67 52.26
N GLY A 179 2.83 -9.19 52.30
CA GLY A 179 3.57 -9.01 53.54
C GLY A 179 2.90 -8.04 54.51
N GLN A 180 2.32 -6.95 54.04
CA GLN A 180 1.54 -6.01 54.87
C GLN A 180 0.26 -6.66 55.41
N SER A 181 -0.47 -7.41 54.59
CA SER A 181 -1.68 -8.15 54.98
C SER A 181 -1.38 -9.17 56.08
N ASP A 182 -0.28 -9.92 55.95
CA ASP A 182 0.10 -10.94 56.94
C ASP A 182 0.48 -10.28 58.28
N LYS A 183 1.21 -9.16 58.28
CA LYS A 183 1.49 -8.37 59.50
C LYS A 183 0.20 -7.84 60.15
N ALA A 184 -0.74 -7.32 59.33
CA ALA A 184 -2.01 -6.82 59.86
C ALA A 184 -2.90 -7.95 60.47
N LYS A 185 -2.89 -9.14 59.87
CA LYS A 185 -3.58 -10.32 60.44
C LYS A 185 -2.96 -10.76 61.76
N LEU A 186 -1.62 -10.79 61.82
CA LEU A 186 -0.89 -11.13 63.05
C LEU A 186 -1.21 -10.14 64.18
N TYR A 187 -1.16 -8.83 63.88
CA TYR A 187 -1.54 -7.78 64.81
C TYR A 187 -2.95 -7.97 65.36
N LYS A 188 -3.97 -8.16 64.51
CA LYS A 188 -5.35 -8.42 64.94
C LYS A 188 -5.48 -9.67 65.85
N THR A 189 -4.69 -10.71 65.56
CA THR A 189 -4.72 -11.95 66.34
C THR A 189 -4.10 -11.77 67.73
N LEU A 190 -3.01 -11.00 67.81
CA LEU A 190 -2.35 -10.68 69.07
C LEU A 190 -3.23 -9.75 69.90
N THR A 191 -3.81 -8.71 69.38
CA THR A 191 -4.71 -7.82 70.14
C THR A 191 -5.91 -8.57 70.71
N ARG A 192 -6.55 -9.50 69.97
CA ARG A 192 -7.64 -10.33 70.49
C ARG A 192 -7.24 -11.33 71.61
N LYS A 193 -5.94 -11.57 71.81
CA LYS A 193 -5.47 -12.43 72.87
C LYS A 193 -5.09 -11.67 74.20
N ILE A 194 -5.04 -10.33 74.07
CA ILE A 194 -4.67 -9.44 75.15
C ILE A 194 -5.93 -8.90 75.88
N ASP A 195 -7.02 -8.72 75.07
CA ASP A 195 -8.37 -8.42 75.52
C ASP A 195 -9.06 -9.71 76.07
#